data_7bf47f7c57098ebc2a0f3c418bd8e8dd
#
_entry.id   7bf47f7c57098ebc2a0f3c418bd8e8dd
#
_cell.length_a   1.000
_cell.length_b   1.000
_cell.length_c   1.000
_cell.angle_alpha   90.00
_cell.angle_beta   90.00
_cell.angle_gamma   90.00
#
_symmetry.space_group_name_H-M   'P 1'
#
loop_
_entity.id
_entity.type
_entity.pdbx_description
1 polymer ?
#
loop_
_entity_poly.entity_id
_entity_poly.type
_entity_poly.pdbx_seq_one_letter_code
_entity_poly.pdbx_strand_id
1 'polypeptide(L)' 'MFGLFKKKTEKEKLQAEYEKLLKRSFELSKVNRTESDKIAAQADEIVRTIERMG' A
#
# COMPACT_ATOMS: atom_id res chain seq x y z
N MET A 1 -2.04 20.40 -14.37
CA MET A 1 -1.69 19.98 -14.12
C MET A 1 -1.20 19.90 -13.73
N PHE A 2 -1.17 19.91 -13.99
CA PHE A 2 -0.63 19.58 -13.75
C PHE A 2 0.05 19.12 -13.31
N GLY A 3 0.22 19.09 -13.22
CA GLY A 3 0.91 18.42 -12.96
C GLY A 3 1.33 18.10 -12.91
N LEU A 4 1.14 18.28 -13.00
CA LEU A 4 1.65 17.91 -13.14
C LEU A 4 2.30 17.42 -13.12
N PHE A 5 1.88 17.17 -13.56
CA PHE A 5 2.85 16.73 -13.70
C PHE A 5 3.79 16.50 -12.78
N LYS A 6 3.62 16.44 -12.01
CA LYS A 6 4.53 16.31 -10.93
C LYS A 6 4.74 14.89 -10.56
N LYS A 7 5.99 14.47 -10.51
CA LYS A 7 6.30 13.13 -10.08
C LYS A 7 5.99 12.98 -8.61
N LYS A 8 5.30 11.91 -8.26
CA LYS A 8 5.12 11.58 -6.87
C LYS A 8 6.46 11.19 -6.27
N THR A 9 6.70 11.59 -5.03
CA THR A 9 7.88 11.13 -4.34
C THR A 9 7.74 9.64 -4.09
N GLU A 10 8.87 8.99 -3.78
CA GLU A 10 8.81 7.57 -3.48
C GLU A 10 7.90 7.28 -2.31
N LYS A 11 7.93 8.16 -1.34
CA LYS A 11 7.08 7.99 -0.17
C LYS A 11 5.60 8.02 -0.56
N GLU A 12 5.25 8.94 -1.44
CA GLU A 12 3.87 9.04 -1.88
C GLU A 12 3.43 7.81 -2.66
N LYS A 13 4.34 7.30 -3.49
CA LYS A 13 4.05 6.08 -4.22
C LYS A 13 3.80 4.91 -3.27
N LEU A 14 4.64 4.80 -2.26
CA LEU A 14 4.50 3.72 -1.30
C LEU A 14 3.21 3.85 -0.52
N GLN A 15 2.82 5.07 -0.17
CA GLN A 15 1.56 5.28 0.53
C GLN A 15 0.38 4.87 -0.32
N ALA A 16 0.43 5.20 -1.62
CA ALA A 16 -0.64 4.80 -2.52
C ALA A 16 -0.73 3.29 -2.63
N GLU A 17 0.40 2.63 -2.71
CA GLU A 17 0.42 1.17 -2.74
C GLU A 17 -0.12 0.58 -1.46
N TYR A 18 0.28 1.15 -0.34
CA TYR A 18 -0.18 0.69 0.95
C TYR A 18 -1.71 0.74 1.01
N GLU A 19 -2.28 1.85 0.58
CA GLU A 19 -3.74 1.99 0.61
C GLU A 19 -4.42 0.98 -0.29
N LYS A 20 -3.84 0.76 -1.47
CA LYS A 20 -4.38 -0.23 -2.39
C LYS A 20 -4.37 -1.62 -1.76
N LEU A 21 -3.26 -1.96 -1.13
CA LEU A 21 -3.13 -3.28 -0.52
C LEU A 21 -4.09 -3.45 0.65
N LEU A 22 -4.26 -2.40 1.45
CA LEU A 22 -5.19 -2.46 2.55
C LEU A 22 -6.60 -2.71 2.05
N LYS A 23 -7.01 -1.97 1.03
CA LYS A 23 -8.34 -2.11 0.49
C LYS A 23 -8.54 -3.52 -0.05
N ARG A 24 -7.54 -4.03 -0.76
CA ARG A 24 -7.63 -5.36 -1.32
C ARG A 24 -7.69 -6.42 -0.22
N SER A 25 -6.86 -6.25 0.80
CA SER A 25 -6.86 -7.17 1.92
C SER A 25 -8.22 -7.20 2.59
N PHE A 26 -8.80 -6.03 2.78
CA PHE A 26 -10.11 -5.94 3.41
C PHE A 26 -11.17 -6.68 2.60
N GLU A 27 -11.13 -6.50 1.29
CA GLU A 27 -12.10 -7.18 0.42
C GLU A 27 -11.90 -8.69 0.42
N LEU A 28 -10.64 -9.11 0.39
CA LEU A 28 -10.34 -10.54 0.39
C LEU A 28 -10.66 -11.19 1.71
N SER A 29 -10.63 -10.45 2.79
CA SER A 29 -10.90 -11.02 4.10
C SER A 29 -12.29 -11.61 4.19
N LYS A 30 -13.19 -11.21 3.30
CA LYS A 30 -14.53 -11.73 3.28
C LYS A 30 -14.65 -13.04 2.52
N VAL A 31 -13.72 -13.31 1.62
CA VAL A 31 -13.81 -14.49 0.77
C VAL A 31 -12.59 -15.42 0.93
N ASN A 32 -11.44 -14.87 1.27
CA ASN A 32 -10.23 -15.69 1.38
C ASN A 32 -9.28 -15.07 2.39
N ARG A 33 -9.35 -15.56 3.63
CA ARG A 33 -8.53 -15.04 4.71
C ARG A 33 -7.05 -15.25 4.46
N THR A 34 -6.70 -16.36 3.86
CA THR A 34 -5.29 -16.65 3.60
C THR A 34 -4.68 -15.61 2.66
N GLU A 35 -5.38 -15.31 1.58
CA GLU A 35 -4.90 -14.30 0.64
C GLU A 35 -4.90 -12.93 1.29
N SER A 36 -5.93 -12.64 2.07
CA SER A 36 -6.01 -11.37 2.77
C SER A 36 -4.80 -11.18 3.68
N ASP A 37 -4.43 -12.21 4.40
CA ASP A 37 -3.27 -12.13 5.31
C ASP A 37 -1.99 -11.86 4.55
N LYS A 38 -1.84 -12.49 3.38
CA LYS A 38 -0.65 -12.26 2.57
C LYS A 38 -0.56 -10.81 2.11
N ILE A 39 -1.68 -10.27 1.69
CA ILE A 39 -1.71 -8.89 1.22
C ILE A 39 -1.49 -7.92 2.37
N ALA A 40 -2.06 -8.23 3.53
CA ALA A 40 -1.83 -7.41 4.71
C ALA A 40 -0.35 -7.39 5.09
N ALA A 41 0.33 -8.53 4.93
CA ALA A 41 1.75 -8.57 5.22
C ALA A 41 2.53 -7.69 4.25
N GLN A 42 2.13 -7.68 2.99
CA GLN A 42 2.78 -6.78 2.02
C GLN A 42 2.57 -5.32 2.39
N ALA A 43 1.37 -4.98 2.83
CA ALA A 43 1.10 -3.61 3.24
C ALA A 43 1.96 -3.24 4.44
N ASP A 44 2.13 -4.16 5.36
CA ASP A 44 2.97 -3.90 6.53
C ASP A 44 4.42 -3.64 6.13
N GLU A 45 4.91 -4.38 5.15
CA GLU A 45 6.26 -4.15 4.66
C GLU A 45 6.43 -2.76 4.10
N ILE A 46 5.41 -2.28 3.40
CA ILE A 46 5.46 -0.94 2.83
C ILE A 46 5.52 0.10 3.93
N VAL A 47 4.73 -0.10 4.99
CA VAL A 47 4.77 0.83 6.12
C VAL A 47 6.17 0.90 6.72
N ARG A 48 6.81 -0.25 6.89
CA ARG A 48 8.16 -0.28 7.42
C ARG A 48 9.13 0.47 6.53
N THR A 49 8.97 0.30 5.22
CA THR A 49 9.82 1.01 4.28
C THR A 49 9.62 2.51 4.39
N ILE A 50 8.38 2.94 4.50
CA ILE A 50 8.09 4.36 4.64
C ILE A 50 8.70 4.91 5.91
N GLU A 51 8.59 4.17 7.01
CA GLU A 51 9.16 4.62 8.28
C GLU A 51 10.67 4.73 8.20
N ARG A 52 11.29 3.81 7.45
CA ARG A 52 12.73 3.83 7.30
C ARG A 52 13.19 5.02 6.47
N MET A 53 12.36 5.43 5.53
CA MET A 53 12.68 6.56 4.67
C MET A 53 12.56 7.89 5.39
N GLY A 54 11.70 7.92 6.33
CA GLY A 54 11.35 9.16 6.90
C GLY A 54 11.81 9.53 8.15
#